data_d6aeceb6af061d216c7b141d1fb1ef67
#
_entry.id   d6aeceb6af061d216c7b141d1fb1ef67
#
_cell.length_a   1.000
_cell.length_b   1.000
_cell.length_c   1.000
_cell.angle_alpha   90.00
_cell.angle_beta   90.00
_cell.angle_gamma   90.00
#
_symmetry.space_group_name_H-M   'P 1'
#
loop_
_entity.id
_entity.type
_entity.pdbx_description
1 polymer ?
#
loop_
_entity_poly.entity_id
_entity_poly.type
_entity_poly.pdbx_seq_one_letter_code
_entity_poly.pdbx_strand_id
1 'polypeptide(L)'
;ITLHNFLKSVFGESDARPDTIRGLIRKGLGVPINDDQRITNPSYAGVFYPQKGTVRLRNKNVFSTITHELGHSIRFTYPILKERLFTEHKAELLELTPDAYSSKSNDTQLEEGFAEYIRLYLTKREEAYKHAPDLSITFENFLTDHAILDAILEEITAMVHTWMGLSARDRIAAKIGKPSFLSKLK
;
A
#
# COMPACT_ATOMS: atom_id res chain seq x y z
N ILE A 1 -14.84 -21.27 7.69
CA ILE A 1 -14.87 -20.11 6.77
C ILE A 1 -13.44 -19.67 6.63
N THR A 2 -12.87 -19.74 5.41
CA THR A 2 -11.52 -19.26 5.19
C THR A 2 -11.52 -17.73 5.31
N LEU A 3 -10.42 -17.14 5.76
CA LEU A 3 -10.27 -15.68 5.86
C LEU A 3 -10.56 -14.98 4.52
N HIS A 4 -10.19 -15.62 3.40
CA HIS A 4 -10.54 -15.17 2.05
C HIS A 4 -12.06 -15.06 1.85
N ASN A 5 -12.83 -16.08 2.26
CA ASN A 5 -14.30 -16.05 2.15
C ASN A 5 -14.93 -15.02 3.09
N PHE A 6 -14.33 -14.80 4.26
CA PHE A 6 -14.74 -13.72 5.17
C PHE A 6 -14.52 -12.35 4.54
N LEU A 7 -13.32 -12.09 4.00
CA LEU A 7 -13.02 -10.84 3.32
C LEU A 7 -13.94 -10.62 2.11
N LYS A 8 -14.20 -11.66 1.32
CA LYS A 8 -15.14 -11.62 0.21
C LYS A 8 -16.57 -11.28 0.65
N SER A 9 -17.01 -11.83 1.80
CA SER A 9 -18.34 -11.54 2.36
C SER A 9 -18.48 -10.12 2.89
N VAL A 10 -17.39 -9.55 3.42
CA VAL A 10 -17.37 -8.19 3.99
C VAL A 10 -17.17 -7.12 2.91
N PHE A 11 -16.35 -7.41 1.90
CA PHE A 11 -15.88 -6.42 0.90
C PHE A 11 -16.49 -6.64 -0.49
N GLY A 12 -17.22 -7.74 -0.71
CA GLY A 12 -17.80 -8.10 -2.02
C GLY A 12 -16.78 -8.75 -2.97
N GLU A 13 -17.21 -9.03 -4.20
CA GLU A 13 -16.29 -9.49 -5.24
C GLU A 13 -15.22 -8.42 -5.52
N SER A 14 -13.95 -8.83 -5.51
CA SER A 14 -12.82 -7.94 -5.71
C SER A 14 -12.81 -7.37 -7.13
N ASP A 15 -13.25 -6.15 -7.26
CA ASP A 15 -13.10 -5.35 -8.46
C ASP A 15 -11.74 -4.65 -8.39
N ALA A 16 -10.85 -4.94 -9.34
CA ALA A 16 -9.48 -4.41 -9.37
C ALA A 16 -9.38 -2.91 -9.70
N ARG A 17 -10.40 -2.11 -9.35
CA ARG A 17 -10.37 -0.67 -9.53
C ARG A 17 -9.65 0.03 -8.36
N PRO A 18 -8.98 1.17 -8.60
CA PRO A 18 -8.39 1.98 -7.53
C PRO A 18 -9.35 2.34 -6.40
N ASP A 19 -10.63 2.57 -6.72
CA ASP A 19 -11.66 2.87 -5.73
C ASP A 19 -11.93 1.70 -4.78
N THR A 20 -11.87 0.48 -5.28
CA THR A 20 -12.05 -0.74 -4.47
C THR A 20 -10.89 -0.95 -3.53
N ILE A 21 -9.65 -0.73 -3.98
CA ILE A 21 -8.45 -0.83 -3.13
C ILE A 21 -8.51 0.22 -2.01
N ARG A 22 -8.91 1.46 -2.32
CA ARG A 22 -9.12 2.48 -1.28
C ARG A 22 -10.20 2.08 -0.30
N GLY A 23 -11.29 1.48 -0.80
CA GLY A 23 -12.35 0.94 0.03
C GLY A 23 -11.87 -0.16 0.98
N LEU A 24 -11.04 -1.06 0.47
CA LEU A 24 -10.43 -2.14 1.24
C LEU A 24 -9.49 -1.60 2.33
N ILE A 25 -8.62 -0.65 2.00
CA ILE A 25 -7.73 0.00 2.97
C ILE A 25 -8.54 0.69 4.06
N ARG A 26 -9.55 1.47 3.68
CA ARG A 26 -10.39 2.20 4.64
C ARG A 26 -11.18 1.27 5.55
N LYS A 27 -11.83 0.26 4.99
CA LYS A 27 -12.67 -0.67 5.76
C LYS A 27 -11.85 -1.72 6.51
N GLY A 28 -10.80 -2.23 5.88
CA GLY A 28 -10.01 -3.33 6.43
C GLY A 28 -8.98 -2.89 7.46
N LEU A 29 -8.34 -1.74 7.26
CA LEU A 29 -7.32 -1.20 8.16
C LEU A 29 -7.79 0.01 8.97
N GLY A 30 -9.03 0.48 8.76
CA GLY A 30 -9.55 1.65 9.45
C GLY A 30 -8.83 2.96 9.07
N VAL A 31 -8.14 3.00 7.93
CA VAL A 31 -7.37 4.16 7.47
C VAL A 31 -8.23 5.03 6.56
N PRO A 32 -8.64 6.23 6.97
CA PRO A 32 -9.34 7.15 6.11
C PRO A 32 -8.43 7.62 4.96
N ILE A 33 -8.87 7.42 3.74
CA ILE A 33 -8.25 8.02 2.55
C ILE A 33 -9.12 9.18 2.11
N ASN A 34 -8.57 10.39 2.21
CA ASN A 34 -9.28 11.61 1.86
C ASN A 34 -8.68 12.20 0.58
N ASP A 35 -9.44 12.18 -0.49
CA ASP A 35 -9.07 12.66 -1.82
C ASP A 35 -9.74 14.01 -2.19
N ASP A 36 -10.64 14.52 -1.32
CA ASP A 36 -11.36 15.77 -1.56
C ASP A 36 -10.59 17.02 -1.09
N GLN A 37 -9.51 16.85 -0.34
CA GLN A 37 -8.71 17.96 0.17
C GLN A 37 -7.42 18.13 -0.63
N ARG A 38 -7.18 19.36 -1.13
CA ARG A 38 -5.95 19.70 -1.84
C ARG A 38 -4.70 19.46 -0.99
N ILE A 39 -3.72 18.75 -1.57
CA ILE A 39 -2.36 18.77 -1.08
C ILE A 39 -1.75 20.09 -1.52
N THR A 40 -1.39 20.96 -0.54
CA THR A 40 -0.91 22.30 -0.80
C THR A 40 0.50 22.33 -1.39
N ASN A 41 1.36 21.36 -1.01
CA ASN A 41 2.70 21.27 -1.57
C ASN A 41 2.68 20.56 -2.93
N PRO A 42 3.09 21.25 -4.03
CA PRO A 42 3.05 20.67 -5.38
C PRO A 42 4.00 19.48 -5.59
N SER A 43 5.00 19.30 -4.73
CA SER A 43 5.97 18.20 -4.82
C SER A 43 5.44 16.87 -4.29
N TYR A 44 4.33 16.86 -3.55
CA TYR A 44 3.78 15.62 -2.97
C TYR A 44 2.68 15.02 -3.82
N ALA A 45 2.82 13.74 -4.17
CA ALA A 45 1.79 12.95 -4.84
C ALA A 45 0.76 12.38 -3.85
N GLY A 46 1.20 12.08 -2.62
CA GLY A 46 0.38 11.66 -1.49
C GLY A 46 1.00 12.15 -0.18
N VAL A 47 0.24 12.12 0.90
CA VAL A 47 0.72 12.45 2.26
C VAL A 47 -0.09 11.66 3.29
N PHE A 48 0.61 10.99 4.20
CA PHE A 48 0.01 10.47 5.42
C PHE A 48 0.07 11.52 6.54
N TYR A 49 -1.04 11.74 7.24
CA TYR A 49 -1.15 12.67 8.37
C TYR A 49 -1.28 11.87 9.68
N PRO A 50 -0.18 11.67 10.44
CA PRO A 50 -0.18 10.82 11.64
C PRO A 50 -1.20 11.24 12.70
N GLN A 51 -1.34 12.57 12.94
CA GLN A 51 -2.27 13.10 13.96
C GLN A 51 -3.74 12.80 13.63
N LYS A 52 -4.06 12.52 12.38
CA LYS A 52 -5.42 12.24 11.90
C LYS A 52 -5.58 10.78 11.46
N GLY A 53 -4.48 10.02 11.38
CA GLY A 53 -4.48 8.67 10.81
C GLY A 53 -5.01 8.62 9.37
N THR A 54 -4.83 9.70 8.58
CA THR A 54 -5.50 9.89 7.29
C THR A 54 -4.49 10.01 6.16
N VAL A 55 -4.74 9.31 5.06
CA VAL A 55 -4.02 9.46 3.79
C VAL A 55 -4.72 10.48 2.90
N ARG A 56 -3.98 11.38 2.29
CA ARG A 56 -4.44 12.25 1.20
C ARG A 56 -3.69 11.95 -0.09
N LEU A 57 -4.38 11.96 -1.21
CA LEU A 57 -3.81 11.66 -2.51
C LEU A 57 -4.09 12.82 -3.48
N ARG A 58 -3.07 13.23 -4.24
CA ARG A 58 -3.23 14.20 -5.33
C ARG A 58 -3.89 13.55 -6.54
N ASN A 59 -3.45 12.33 -6.85
CA ASN A 59 -4.02 11.52 -7.92
C ASN A 59 -4.50 10.19 -7.33
N LYS A 60 -5.79 10.07 -7.18
CA LYS A 60 -6.47 8.92 -6.58
C LYS A 60 -6.35 7.60 -7.33
N ASN A 61 -5.72 7.63 -8.50
CA ASN A 61 -5.64 6.47 -9.41
C ASN A 61 -4.23 5.92 -9.57
N VAL A 62 -3.28 6.32 -8.73
CA VAL A 62 -1.88 5.86 -8.80
C VAL A 62 -1.61 4.89 -7.66
N PHE A 63 -1.58 3.59 -7.97
CA PHE A 63 -1.33 2.55 -6.97
C PHE A 63 -0.01 2.71 -6.24
N SER A 64 1.05 3.13 -6.94
CA SER A 64 2.35 3.37 -6.30
C SER A 64 2.26 4.38 -5.16
N THR A 65 1.48 5.46 -5.33
CA THR A 65 1.27 6.44 -4.26
C THR A 65 0.40 5.85 -3.14
N ILE A 66 -0.70 5.18 -3.47
CA ILE A 66 -1.60 4.58 -2.47
C ILE A 66 -0.85 3.58 -1.60
N THR A 67 -0.07 2.70 -2.20
CA THR A 67 0.67 1.64 -1.49
C THR A 67 1.84 2.20 -0.68
N HIS A 68 2.49 3.27 -1.13
CA HIS A 68 3.51 3.98 -0.36
C HIS A 68 2.91 4.61 0.91
N GLU A 69 1.82 5.38 0.78
CA GLU A 69 1.14 6.00 1.93
C GLU A 69 0.55 4.96 2.89
N LEU A 70 0.15 3.80 2.37
CA LEU A 70 -0.24 2.67 3.19
C LEU A 70 0.91 2.17 4.07
N GLY A 71 2.14 2.19 3.56
CA GLY A 71 3.34 1.87 4.35
C GLY A 71 3.48 2.74 5.59
N HIS A 72 3.34 4.06 5.45
CA HIS A 72 3.33 4.99 6.60
C HIS A 72 2.20 4.66 7.59
N SER A 73 1.03 4.34 7.09
CA SER A 73 -0.12 3.98 7.90
C SER A 73 0.09 2.69 8.68
N ILE A 74 0.64 1.64 8.05
CA ILE A 74 0.97 0.37 8.71
C ILE A 74 1.98 0.61 9.83
N ARG A 75 3.06 1.33 9.55
CA ARG A 75 4.07 1.65 10.54
C ARG A 75 3.49 2.43 11.73
N PHE A 76 2.60 3.38 11.46
CA PHE A 76 1.94 4.17 12.50
C PHE A 76 1.01 3.30 13.36
N THR A 77 0.25 2.40 12.74
CA THR A 77 -0.69 1.50 13.42
C THR A 77 0.04 0.45 14.28
N TYR A 78 1.23 0.03 13.84
CA TYR A 78 2.03 -0.99 14.52
C TYR A 78 3.39 -0.43 14.95
N PRO A 79 3.49 0.28 16.08
CA PRO A 79 4.74 0.90 16.56
C PRO A 79 5.90 -0.07 16.71
N ILE A 80 5.62 -1.34 17.03
CA ILE A 80 6.62 -2.40 17.15
C ILE A 80 7.45 -2.59 15.87
N LEU A 81 6.87 -2.31 14.70
CA LEU A 81 7.60 -2.35 13.43
C LEU A 81 8.73 -1.32 13.42
N LYS A 82 8.48 -0.10 13.92
CA LYS A 82 9.54 0.91 14.02
C LYS A 82 10.64 0.46 14.97
N GLU A 83 10.28 0.04 16.17
CA GLU A 83 11.25 -0.36 17.20
C GLU A 83 12.15 -1.48 16.72
N ARG A 84 11.59 -2.46 16.05
CA ARG A 84 12.31 -3.63 15.57
C ARG A 84 13.01 -3.40 14.24
N LEU A 85 12.27 -3.03 13.20
CA LEU A 85 12.80 -2.98 11.84
C LEU A 85 13.80 -1.85 11.63
N PHE A 86 13.59 -0.68 12.26
CA PHE A 86 14.49 0.46 12.11
C PHE A 86 15.85 0.25 12.80
N THR A 87 15.91 -0.68 13.74
CA THR A 87 17.15 -1.08 14.41
C THR A 87 17.83 -2.23 13.65
N GLU A 88 17.07 -3.29 13.35
CA GLU A 88 17.61 -4.54 12.79
C GLU A 88 17.93 -4.43 11.30
N HIS A 89 17.13 -3.66 10.53
CA HIS A 89 17.19 -3.59 9.06
C HIS A 89 17.48 -2.17 8.54
N LYS A 90 18.20 -1.38 9.32
CA LYS A 90 18.52 0.01 8.98
C LYS A 90 19.19 0.16 7.61
N ALA A 91 20.13 -0.72 7.26
CA ALA A 91 20.85 -0.64 6.00
C ALA A 91 19.94 -0.84 4.79
N GLU A 92 19.08 -1.86 4.83
CA GLU A 92 18.13 -2.15 3.77
C GLU A 92 17.07 -1.04 3.61
N LEU A 93 16.59 -0.49 4.73
CA LEU A 93 15.66 0.64 4.70
C LEU A 93 16.29 1.90 4.10
N LEU A 94 17.56 2.19 4.42
CA LEU A 94 18.27 3.33 3.83
C LEU A 94 18.52 3.13 2.33
N GLU A 95 18.80 1.91 1.87
CA GLU A 95 18.93 1.60 0.45
C GLU A 95 17.65 1.87 -0.32
N LEU A 96 16.50 1.58 0.28
CA LEU A 96 15.18 1.80 -0.31
C LEU A 96 14.71 3.26 -0.22
N THR A 97 15.37 4.10 0.59
CA THR A 97 15.00 5.49 0.77
C THR A 97 15.14 6.27 -0.54
N PRO A 98 14.09 6.95 -1.03
CA PRO A 98 14.21 7.74 -2.26
C PRO A 98 15.22 8.88 -2.11
N ASP A 99 15.98 9.18 -3.17
CA ASP A 99 17.03 10.22 -3.19
C ASP A 99 16.56 11.59 -2.71
N ALA A 100 15.29 11.91 -2.94
CA ALA A 100 14.68 13.16 -2.49
C ALA A 100 14.73 13.36 -0.96
N TYR A 101 14.94 12.29 -0.20
CA TYR A 101 15.01 12.31 1.26
C TYR A 101 16.44 12.16 1.80
N SER A 102 17.45 12.06 0.96
CA SER A 102 18.86 11.86 1.35
C SER A 102 19.41 12.92 2.31
N SER A 103 18.88 14.16 2.25
CA SER A 103 19.25 15.28 3.13
C SER A 103 18.40 15.38 4.40
N LYS A 104 17.43 14.51 4.61
CA LYS A 104 16.54 14.50 5.77
C LYS A 104 17.17 13.78 6.95
N SER A 105 16.55 13.90 8.13
CA SER A 105 16.97 13.16 9.31
C SER A 105 16.95 11.65 9.05
N ASN A 106 17.82 10.92 9.75
CA ASN A 106 17.88 9.47 9.63
C ASN A 106 16.52 8.79 9.92
N ASP A 107 15.78 9.28 10.91
CA ASP A 107 14.44 8.79 11.21
C ASP A 107 13.47 8.96 10.03
N THR A 108 13.48 10.13 9.39
CA THR A 108 12.68 10.38 8.18
C THR A 108 13.07 9.46 7.04
N GLN A 109 14.37 9.24 6.82
CA GLN A 109 14.85 8.33 5.78
C GLN A 109 14.36 6.90 6.01
N LEU A 110 14.41 6.40 7.24
CA LEU A 110 13.94 5.06 7.59
C LEU A 110 12.41 4.92 7.43
N GLU A 111 11.64 5.96 7.78
CA GLU A 111 10.19 6.00 7.55
C GLU A 111 9.85 5.91 6.06
N GLU A 112 10.55 6.68 5.23
CA GLU A 112 10.36 6.67 3.77
C GLU A 112 10.85 5.36 3.15
N GLY A 113 11.96 4.81 3.64
CA GLY A 113 12.44 3.49 3.21
C GLY A 113 11.44 2.38 3.51
N PHE A 114 10.80 2.40 4.67
CA PHE A 114 9.75 1.44 4.99
C PHE A 114 8.49 1.62 4.13
N ALA A 115 8.08 2.85 3.88
CA ALA A 115 6.95 3.13 2.99
C ALA A 115 7.24 2.64 1.56
N GLU A 116 8.47 2.83 1.07
CA GLU A 116 8.91 2.33 -0.22
C GLU A 116 8.99 0.79 -0.25
N TYR A 117 9.45 0.16 0.83
CA TYR A 117 9.41 -1.28 0.99
C TYR A 117 7.98 -1.83 0.82
N ILE A 118 7.00 -1.26 1.52
CA ILE A 118 5.59 -1.69 1.42
C ILE A 118 5.05 -1.45 0.00
N ARG A 119 5.41 -0.34 -0.64
CA ARG A 119 5.07 -0.11 -2.04
C ARG A 119 5.57 -1.24 -2.94
N LEU A 120 6.84 -1.61 -2.82
CA LEU A 120 7.43 -2.72 -3.59
C LEU A 120 6.79 -4.06 -3.22
N TYR A 121 6.61 -4.34 -1.95
CA TYR A 121 6.01 -5.58 -1.46
C TYR A 121 4.62 -5.83 -2.08
N LEU A 122 3.83 -4.78 -2.26
CA LEU A 122 2.48 -4.86 -2.82
C LEU A 122 2.43 -4.81 -4.36
N THR A 123 3.42 -4.18 -5.00
CA THR A 123 3.39 -3.94 -6.45
C THR A 123 4.41 -4.75 -7.24
N LYS A 124 5.55 -5.08 -6.63
CA LYS A 124 6.71 -5.77 -7.24
C LYS A 124 7.46 -6.56 -6.19
N ARG A 125 6.81 -7.56 -5.62
CA ARG A 125 7.31 -8.31 -4.44
C ARG A 125 8.73 -8.88 -4.64
N GLU A 126 9.06 -9.33 -5.84
CA GLU A 126 10.41 -9.82 -6.15
C GLU A 126 11.49 -8.73 -5.98
N GLU A 127 11.17 -7.47 -6.31
CA GLU A 127 12.08 -6.35 -6.08
C GLU A 127 12.22 -6.04 -4.58
N ALA A 128 11.14 -6.17 -3.80
CA ALA A 128 11.21 -6.03 -2.35
C ALA A 128 12.18 -7.07 -1.74
N TYR A 129 12.05 -8.33 -2.13
CA TYR A 129 12.94 -9.41 -1.65
C TYR A 129 14.38 -9.24 -2.12
N LYS A 130 14.59 -8.72 -3.32
CA LYS A 130 15.93 -8.48 -3.87
C LYS A 130 16.69 -7.37 -3.13
N HIS A 131 16.01 -6.27 -2.82
CA HIS A 131 16.62 -5.09 -2.19
C HIS A 131 16.60 -5.13 -0.66
N ALA A 132 15.69 -5.88 -0.07
CA ALA A 132 15.55 -5.99 1.38
C ALA A 132 15.19 -7.42 1.82
N PRO A 133 16.11 -8.41 1.59
CA PRO A 133 15.83 -9.81 1.87
C PRO A 133 15.59 -10.11 3.35
N ASP A 134 16.40 -9.57 4.26
CA ASP A 134 16.30 -9.82 5.69
C ASP A 134 15.09 -9.10 6.30
N LEU A 135 14.81 -7.88 5.86
CA LEU A 135 13.60 -7.15 6.19
C LEU A 135 12.35 -7.92 5.75
N SER A 136 12.38 -8.51 4.55
CA SER A 136 11.25 -9.28 4.03
C SER A 136 10.94 -10.50 4.91
N ILE A 137 11.96 -11.25 5.33
CA ILE A 137 11.79 -12.37 6.26
C ILE A 137 11.18 -11.90 7.59
N THR A 138 11.70 -10.80 8.14
CA THR A 138 11.22 -10.28 9.42
C THR A 138 9.79 -9.75 9.30
N PHE A 139 9.44 -9.09 8.20
CA PHE A 139 8.09 -8.58 7.96
C PHE A 139 7.09 -9.70 7.75
N GLU A 140 7.43 -10.76 7.01
CA GLU A 140 6.57 -11.94 6.85
C GLU A 140 6.34 -12.68 8.16
N ASN A 141 7.37 -12.81 9.00
CA ASN A 141 7.21 -13.35 10.35
C ASN A 141 6.25 -12.49 11.19
N PHE A 142 6.33 -11.16 11.08
CA PHE A 142 5.39 -10.26 11.73
C PHE A 142 3.96 -10.49 11.21
N LEU A 143 3.76 -10.67 9.91
CA LEU A 143 2.45 -10.92 9.31
C LEU A 143 1.84 -12.25 9.76
N THR A 144 2.67 -13.25 10.08
CA THR A 144 2.18 -14.55 10.64
C THR A 144 1.38 -14.34 11.93
N ASP A 145 1.76 -13.37 12.75
CA ASP A 145 1.06 -13.02 13.99
C ASP A 145 -0.09 -12.01 13.76
N HIS A 146 -0.23 -11.50 12.53
CA HIS A 146 -1.20 -10.47 12.16
C HIS A 146 -2.02 -10.89 10.93
N ALA A 147 -2.69 -12.05 11.04
CA ALA A 147 -3.37 -12.72 9.92
C ALA A 147 -4.41 -11.84 9.17
N ILE A 148 -5.07 -10.91 9.84
CA ILE A 148 -6.00 -9.98 9.18
C ILE A 148 -5.25 -8.99 8.31
N LEU A 149 -4.16 -8.42 8.79
CA LEU A 149 -3.31 -7.52 8.01
C LEU A 149 -2.72 -8.27 6.80
N ASP A 150 -2.17 -9.46 7.02
CA ASP A 150 -1.62 -10.32 5.96
C ASP A 150 -2.64 -10.56 4.84
N ALA A 151 -3.86 -10.99 5.19
CA ALA A 151 -4.92 -11.21 4.22
C ALA A 151 -5.33 -9.95 3.45
N ILE A 152 -5.34 -8.78 4.09
CA ILE A 152 -5.62 -7.51 3.42
C ILE A 152 -4.51 -7.16 2.44
N LEU A 153 -3.24 -7.33 2.82
CA LEU A 153 -2.10 -7.07 1.94
C LEU A 153 -2.08 -8.01 0.73
N GLU A 154 -2.39 -9.30 0.92
CA GLU A 154 -2.52 -10.26 -0.18
C GLU A 154 -3.67 -9.90 -1.14
N GLU A 155 -4.80 -9.46 -0.62
CA GLU A 155 -5.92 -9.01 -1.47
C GLU A 155 -5.55 -7.75 -2.26
N ILE A 156 -4.86 -6.77 -1.64
CA ILE A 156 -4.35 -5.59 -2.34
C ILE A 156 -3.36 -5.99 -3.44
N THR A 157 -2.44 -6.90 -3.14
CA THR A 157 -1.48 -7.43 -4.10
C THR A 157 -2.18 -8.05 -5.31
N ALA A 158 -3.18 -8.89 -5.08
CA ALA A 158 -3.97 -9.51 -6.15
C ALA A 158 -4.69 -8.47 -7.02
N MET A 159 -5.29 -7.45 -6.41
CA MET A 159 -5.95 -6.36 -7.12
C MET A 159 -4.98 -5.53 -7.95
N VAL A 160 -3.80 -5.21 -7.42
CA VAL A 160 -2.76 -4.48 -8.14
C VAL A 160 -2.29 -5.28 -9.35
N HIS A 161 -2.02 -6.57 -9.20
CA HIS A 161 -1.59 -7.44 -10.29
C HIS A 161 -2.67 -7.54 -11.37
N THR A 162 -3.94 -7.71 -10.99
CA THR A 162 -5.06 -7.72 -11.94
C THR A 162 -5.14 -6.41 -12.72
N TRP A 163 -5.02 -5.28 -12.03
CA TRP A 163 -5.03 -3.96 -12.68
C TRP A 163 -3.85 -3.78 -13.63
N MET A 164 -2.66 -4.20 -13.23
CA MET A 164 -1.45 -4.11 -14.07
C MET A 164 -1.53 -4.98 -15.31
N GLY A 165 -2.24 -6.11 -15.24
CA GLY A 165 -2.50 -7.00 -16.37
C GLY A 165 -3.57 -6.49 -17.35
N LEU A 166 -4.35 -5.47 -16.97
CA LEU A 166 -5.37 -4.91 -17.89
C LEU A 166 -4.73 -4.14 -19.05
N SER A 167 -5.39 -4.19 -20.21
CA SER A 167 -5.03 -3.33 -21.34
C SER A 167 -5.18 -1.84 -21.00
N ALA A 168 -4.50 -0.95 -21.72
CA ALA A 168 -4.64 0.50 -21.56
C ALA A 168 -6.12 0.94 -21.73
N ARG A 169 -6.83 0.34 -22.68
CA ARG A 169 -8.23 0.60 -22.94
C ARG A 169 -9.12 0.22 -21.75
N ASP A 170 -8.90 -0.96 -21.15
CA ASP A 170 -9.70 -1.43 -20.01
C ASP A 170 -9.41 -0.61 -18.76
N ARG A 171 -8.17 -0.20 -18.54
CA ARG A 171 -7.82 0.73 -17.46
C ARG A 171 -8.50 2.09 -17.60
N ILE A 172 -8.58 2.62 -18.82
CA ILE A 172 -9.31 3.87 -19.09
C ILE A 172 -10.80 3.68 -18.83
N ALA A 173 -11.40 2.60 -19.37
CA ALA A 173 -12.82 2.29 -19.17
C ALA A 173 -13.19 2.15 -17.69
N ALA A 174 -12.35 1.49 -16.89
CA ALA A 174 -12.54 1.36 -15.45
C ALA A 174 -12.48 2.71 -14.72
N LYS A 175 -11.58 3.62 -15.12
CA LYS A 175 -11.45 4.97 -14.52
C LYS A 175 -12.68 5.86 -14.74
N ILE A 176 -13.34 5.73 -15.87
CA ILE A 176 -14.54 6.54 -16.21
C ILE A 176 -15.86 5.88 -15.78
N GLY A 177 -15.80 4.81 -14.99
CA GLY A 177 -16.97 4.13 -14.43
C GLY A 177 -17.85 3.40 -15.43
N LYS A 178 -17.42 3.23 -16.69
CA LYS A 178 -18.12 2.37 -17.65
C LYS A 178 -17.92 0.91 -17.23
N PRO A 179 -18.95 0.04 -17.35
CA PRO A 179 -18.81 -1.37 -17.05
C PRO A 179 -17.64 -1.95 -17.86
N SER A 180 -16.64 -2.46 -17.15
CA SER A 180 -15.47 -3.04 -17.77
C SER A 180 -15.85 -4.35 -18.46
N PHE A 181 -15.05 -4.76 -19.43
CA PHE A 181 -15.13 -6.07 -20.07
C PHE A 181 -15.19 -7.24 -19.06
N LEU A 182 -14.60 -7.07 -17.88
CA LEU A 182 -14.64 -8.05 -16.79
C LEU A 182 -16.04 -8.32 -16.26
N SER A 183 -16.99 -7.40 -16.42
CA SER A 183 -18.40 -7.64 -16.07
C SER A 183 -19.16 -8.50 -17.10
N LYS A 184 -18.56 -8.77 -18.26
CA LYS A 184 -19.15 -9.54 -19.36
C LYS A 184 -18.60 -10.99 -19.44
N LEU A 185 -17.66 -11.34 -18.57
CA LEU A 185 -17.08 -12.70 -18.48
C LEU A 185 -17.76 -13.54 -17.38
N LYS A 186 -19.04 -13.31 -17.16
CA LYS A 186 -19.91 -14.19 -16.39
C LYS A 186 -20.58 -15.22 -17.29
#